data_a59c7845a550c0b45e64bc2ad73b3099
#
_entry.id   a59c7845a550c0b45e64bc2ad73b3099
#
_cell.length_a   1.000
_cell.length_b   1.000
_cell.length_c   1.000
_cell.angle_alpha   90.00
_cell.angle_beta   90.00
_cell.angle_gamma   90.00
#
_symmetry.space_group_name_H-M   'P 1'
#
loop_
_entity.id
_entity.type
_entity.pdbx_description
1 polymer ?
#
loop_
_entity_poly.entity_id
_entity_poly.type
_entity_poly.pdbx_seq_one_letter_code
_entity_poly.pdbx_strand_id
1 'polypeptide(L)'
;METNFDYLKKEKKFSSFANVAISAERIIIMDPEASIINSRRAMEFAIKWMYSVDSELEMPYRDNLHSLMNAEDYRQIIGVDLWKRMDYIRRCGNNVAHSSKKMGRDEAMLCLENLFIYLDYIAYCYSDVYEEHQFDPSIIYERIQKEKKSKEDSQAIKELLVKEQEKYAKQEVDLQKLIEENASLKQELSLRRKEQQPSYVPKPLDLSEYKTRKLYIDSMLTEAGWLEGKDWMNEVELSGMPNKSEVGIADYVLYDDMHRPLAVIEAKRTCVDVSKGRQQAKLYADILEQQYQRRPVIFLTNGFETHIIDGQYPERKCATIYSKRDLEKWFNLLSMKTSLKHITVDKKIAGRYYQEAAIKSVCQSFGEKNRRKALLVMATGSGKTRTVIALCDVLLKAGWVKNILFLADRNSLVTQAKRSFVNLLPSLSCTNLVEDKGNYTAHCVFSTYQTMMNCIDTISDEQGKLFTSGHFDLVICDEAHRSIYNKYKDIFNYFDAPLVGLTATPKDEIDKNTYEVFELENGVPTYGYDLAQAVKDGYLVDYVSVESKLKFIEQGIMYDDLSEEDKD
;
A
#
# COMPACT_ATOMS: atom_id res chain seq x y z
N MET A 1 -34.60 -15.16 -13.66
CA MET A 1 -33.18 -14.99 -13.32
C MET A 1 -32.96 -15.51 -11.91
N GLU A 2 -32.05 -16.41 -11.75
CA GLU A 2 -31.82 -17.00 -10.43
C GLU A 2 -30.78 -16.22 -9.62
N THR A 3 -29.88 -15.47 -10.29
CA THR A 3 -28.85 -14.64 -9.66
C THR A 3 -28.61 -13.35 -10.44
N ASN A 4 -28.05 -12.33 -9.77
CA ASN A 4 -27.65 -11.09 -10.42
C ASN A 4 -26.57 -11.29 -11.49
N PHE A 5 -25.79 -12.37 -11.41
CA PHE A 5 -24.65 -12.66 -12.29
C PHE A 5 -24.99 -13.60 -13.47
N ASP A 6 -26.23 -14.07 -13.64
CA ASP A 6 -26.60 -15.01 -14.68
C ASP A 6 -26.40 -14.48 -16.12
N TYR A 7 -26.39 -13.16 -16.31
CA TYR A 7 -26.12 -12.53 -17.58
C TYR A 7 -24.73 -12.87 -18.14
N LEU A 8 -23.74 -13.06 -17.29
CA LEU A 8 -22.38 -13.40 -17.69
C LEU A 8 -22.28 -14.79 -18.35
N LYS A 9 -23.24 -15.68 -18.11
CA LYS A 9 -23.29 -17.02 -18.76
C LYS A 9 -23.59 -16.96 -20.24
N LYS A 10 -24.11 -15.83 -20.73
CA LYS A 10 -24.44 -15.67 -22.17
C LYS A 10 -23.18 -15.80 -23.03
N GLU A 11 -22.01 -15.44 -22.49
CA GLU A 11 -20.74 -15.51 -23.19
C GLU A 11 -19.76 -16.47 -22.53
N LYS A 12 -19.33 -17.49 -23.26
CA LYS A 12 -18.43 -18.54 -22.75
C LYS A 12 -17.09 -17.99 -22.25
N LYS A 13 -16.61 -16.86 -22.81
CA LYS A 13 -15.35 -16.23 -22.44
C LYS A 13 -15.33 -15.72 -20.99
N PHE A 14 -16.51 -15.47 -20.37
CA PHE A 14 -16.63 -15.02 -18.99
C PHE A 14 -16.79 -16.17 -17.98
N SER A 15 -16.83 -17.42 -18.45
CA SER A 15 -17.18 -18.59 -17.62
C SER A 15 -16.24 -18.78 -16.41
N SER A 16 -14.97 -18.38 -16.50
CA SER A 16 -13.97 -18.54 -15.45
C SER A 16 -14.35 -17.80 -14.16
N PHE A 17 -14.87 -16.59 -14.25
CA PHE A 17 -15.27 -15.79 -13.10
C PHE A 17 -16.80 -15.76 -12.88
N ALA A 18 -17.61 -15.94 -13.93
CA ALA A 18 -19.07 -15.93 -13.83
C ALA A 18 -19.60 -16.98 -12.85
N ASN A 19 -19.10 -18.22 -12.94
CA ASN A 19 -19.55 -19.31 -12.08
C ASN A 19 -19.21 -19.05 -10.60
N VAL A 20 -18.04 -18.45 -10.33
CA VAL A 20 -17.61 -18.12 -8.98
C VAL A 20 -18.45 -16.97 -8.40
N ALA A 21 -18.76 -15.95 -9.21
CA ALA A 21 -19.64 -14.85 -8.81
C ALA A 21 -21.06 -15.33 -8.47
N ILE A 22 -21.61 -16.25 -9.28
CA ILE A 22 -22.90 -16.88 -9.01
C ILE A 22 -22.88 -17.70 -7.72
N SER A 23 -21.81 -18.43 -7.48
CA SER A 23 -21.62 -19.20 -6.24
C SER A 23 -21.52 -18.27 -5.03
N ALA A 24 -20.80 -17.13 -5.14
CA ALA A 24 -20.70 -16.13 -4.09
C ALA A 24 -22.08 -15.60 -3.68
N GLU A 25 -22.95 -15.28 -4.66
CA GLU A 25 -24.31 -14.82 -4.37
C GLU A 25 -25.20 -15.90 -3.76
N ARG A 26 -25.06 -17.16 -4.19
CA ARG A 26 -25.88 -18.25 -3.66
C ARG A 26 -25.58 -18.57 -2.21
N ILE A 27 -24.31 -18.46 -1.79
CA ILE A 27 -23.87 -18.86 -0.46
C ILE A 27 -24.09 -17.80 0.61
N ILE A 28 -24.31 -16.53 0.26
CA ILE A 28 -24.41 -15.41 1.23
C ILE A 28 -25.42 -15.64 2.35
N ILE A 29 -26.46 -16.41 2.07
CA ILE A 29 -27.54 -16.65 3.05
C ILE A 29 -27.06 -17.55 4.17
N MET A 30 -26.24 -18.55 3.84
CA MET A 30 -25.78 -19.59 4.74
C MET A 30 -24.45 -19.23 5.38
N ASP A 31 -23.53 -18.68 4.59
CA ASP A 31 -22.17 -18.35 4.99
C ASP A 31 -21.73 -17.03 4.33
N PRO A 32 -21.94 -15.89 5.00
CA PRO A 32 -21.49 -14.58 4.50
C PRO A 32 -19.98 -14.51 4.28
N GLU A 33 -19.18 -15.16 5.11
CA GLU A 33 -17.71 -15.16 4.98
C GLU A 33 -17.26 -15.93 3.74
N ALA A 34 -17.84 -17.09 3.48
CA ALA A 34 -17.59 -17.83 2.24
C ALA A 34 -18.04 -17.04 0.99
N SER A 35 -19.13 -16.26 1.07
CA SER A 35 -19.55 -15.34 0.01
C SER A 35 -18.49 -14.27 -0.28
N ILE A 36 -17.91 -13.66 0.75
CA ILE A 36 -16.83 -12.68 0.62
C ILE A 36 -15.60 -13.30 -0.03
N ILE A 37 -15.19 -14.49 0.41
CA ILE A 37 -14.03 -15.20 -0.17
C ILE A 37 -14.27 -15.51 -1.66
N ASN A 38 -15.46 -15.99 -2.02
CA ASN A 38 -15.80 -16.28 -3.40
C ASN A 38 -15.92 -15.00 -4.23
N SER A 39 -16.43 -13.89 -3.68
CA SER A 39 -16.45 -12.59 -4.35
C SER A 39 -15.03 -12.12 -4.68
N ARG A 40 -14.09 -12.23 -3.73
CA ARG A 40 -12.68 -11.92 -3.97
C ARG A 40 -12.06 -12.82 -5.03
N ARG A 41 -12.35 -14.13 -5.01
CA ARG A 41 -11.84 -15.09 -5.99
C ARG A 41 -12.40 -14.82 -7.39
N ALA A 42 -13.69 -14.51 -7.51
CA ALA A 42 -14.31 -14.12 -8.78
C ALA A 42 -13.64 -12.86 -9.35
N MET A 43 -13.40 -11.86 -8.52
CA MET A 43 -12.67 -10.65 -8.89
C MET A 43 -11.26 -10.95 -9.37
N GLU A 44 -10.50 -11.79 -8.65
CA GLU A 44 -9.14 -12.18 -9.04
C GLU A 44 -9.10 -12.89 -10.39
N PHE A 45 -10.03 -13.81 -10.64
CA PHE A 45 -10.13 -14.48 -11.94
C PHE A 45 -10.49 -13.51 -13.06
N ALA A 46 -11.37 -12.56 -12.81
CA ALA A 46 -11.73 -11.54 -13.78
C ALA A 46 -10.55 -10.61 -14.12
N ILE A 47 -9.75 -10.23 -13.12
CA ILE A 47 -8.51 -9.46 -13.31
C ILE A 47 -7.51 -10.25 -14.17
N LYS A 48 -7.20 -11.49 -13.80
CA LYS A 48 -6.28 -12.36 -14.54
C LYS A 48 -6.77 -12.59 -15.97
N TRP A 49 -8.08 -12.72 -16.16
CA TRP A 49 -8.68 -12.79 -17.49
C TRP A 49 -8.43 -11.51 -18.30
N MET A 50 -8.60 -10.31 -17.71
CA MET A 50 -8.30 -9.05 -18.39
C MET A 50 -6.83 -8.98 -18.85
N TYR A 51 -5.88 -9.33 -17.99
CA TYR A 51 -4.46 -9.40 -18.35
C TYR A 51 -4.17 -10.38 -19.49
N SER A 52 -4.96 -11.44 -19.61
CA SER A 52 -4.79 -12.42 -20.68
C SER A 52 -5.31 -11.95 -22.04
N VAL A 53 -6.36 -11.11 -22.06
CA VAL A 53 -7.07 -10.71 -23.28
C VAL A 53 -6.83 -9.27 -23.72
N ASP A 54 -6.25 -8.41 -22.86
CA ASP A 54 -5.96 -7.02 -23.19
C ASP A 54 -4.46 -6.82 -23.46
N SER A 55 -4.14 -6.28 -24.65
CA SER A 55 -2.75 -6.07 -25.08
C SER A 55 -2.07 -4.89 -24.40
N GLU A 56 -2.83 -4.01 -23.74
CA GLU A 56 -2.29 -2.87 -23.00
C GLU A 56 -1.97 -3.22 -21.55
N LEU A 57 -2.33 -4.41 -21.10
CA LEU A 57 -2.02 -4.91 -19.78
C LEU A 57 -0.79 -5.82 -19.83
N GLU A 58 0.29 -5.40 -19.20
CA GLU A 58 1.47 -6.21 -19.01
C GLU A 58 1.41 -6.91 -17.65
N MET A 59 1.53 -8.26 -17.66
CA MET A 59 1.51 -9.03 -16.43
C MET A 59 2.62 -8.58 -15.51
N PRO A 60 2.32 -8.09 -14.28
CA PRO A 60 3.36 -7.67 -13.35
C PRO A 60 4.23 -8.88 -12.95
N TYR A 61 5.44 -8.63 -12.52
CA TYR A 61 6.38 -9.68 -12.09
C TYR A 61 5.79 -10.65 -11.06
N ARG A 62 4.80 -10.22 -10.30
CA ARG A 62 4.00 -11.06 -9.40
C ARG A 62 2.54 -11.01 -9.80
N ASP A 63 1.94 -12.18 -9.86
CA ASP A 63 0.53 -12.41 -10.21
C ASP A 63 -0.41 -12.44 -8.99
N ASN A 64 0.03 -11.92 -7.82
CA ASN A 64 -0.86 -11.79 -6.67
C ASN A 64 -1.85 -10.63 -6.86
N LEU A 65 -3.01 -10.75 -6.24
CA LEU A 65 -4.12 -9.81 -6.38
C LEU A 65 -3.72 -8.35 -6.13
N HIS A 66 -2.89 -8.10 -5.12
CA HIS A 66 -2.43 -6.74 -4.80
C HIS A 66 -1.59 -6.13 -5.93
N SER A 67 -0.63 -6.89 -6.46
CA SER A 67 0.23 -6.43 -7.56
C SER A 67 -0.55 -6.22 -8.85
N LEU A 68 -1.49 -7.12 -9.17
CA LEU A 68 -2.36 -7.01 -10.34
C LEU A 68 -3.24 -5.76 -10.28
N MET A 69 -3.85 -5.47 -9.12
CA MET A 69 -4.73 -4.32 -8.94
C MET A 69 -3.99 -2.97 -8.93
N ASN A 70 -2.72 -2.94 -8.54
CA ASN A 70 -1.95 -1.72 -8.39
C ASN A 70 -0.99 -1.43 -9.55
N ALA A 71 -0.92 -2.27 -10.58
CA ALA A 71 -0.20 -1.97 -11.80
C ALA A 71 -0.75 -0.69 -12.44
N GLU A 72 0.14 0.16 -12.94
CA GLU A 72 -0.22 1.52 -13.40
C GLU A 72 -1.16 1.48 -14.61
N ASP A 73 -0.87 0.61 -15.58
CA ASP A 73 -1.71 0.33 -16.74
C ASP A 73 -3.11 -0.13 -16.34
N TYR A 74 -3.20 -1.06 -15.41
CA TYR A 74 -4.47 -1.57 -14.89
C TYR A 74 -5.28 -0.48 -14.19
N ARG A 75 -4.64 0.33 -13.33
CA ARG A 75 -5.31 1.44 -12.63
C ARG A 75 -5.82 2.52 -13.56
N GLN A 76 -5.10 2.81 -14.65
CA GLN A 76 -5.56 3.75 -15.69
C GLN A 76 -6.80 3.21 -16.42
N ILE A 77 -6.84 1.92 -16.72
CA ILE A 77 -7.97 1.28 -17.40
C ILE A 77 -9.20 1.22 -16.49
N ILE A 78 -9.03 0.80 -15.23
CA ILE A 78 -10.16 0.62 -14.30
C ILE A 78 -10.69 1.96 -13.77
N GLY A 79 -9.82 2.94 -13.59
CA GLY A 79 -10.19 4.21 -12.96
C GLY A 79 -10.37 4.09 -11.44
N VAL A 80 -10.49 5.25 -10.80
CA VAL A 80 -10.45 5.36 -9.32
C VAL A 80 -11.66 4.72 -8.66
N ASP A 81 -12.86 4.92 -9.21
CA ASP A 81 -14.11 4.47 -8.55
C ASP A 81 -14.28 2.95 -8.57
N LEU A 82 -13.97 2.30 -9.68
CA LEU A 82 -13.98 0.83 -9.74
C LEU A 82 -12.87 0.24 -8.88
N TRP A 83 -11.67 0.83 -8.93
CA TRP A 83 -10.56 0.38 -8.10
C TRP A 83 -10.91 0.40 -6.60
N LYS A 84 -11.56 1.45 -6.11
CA LYS A 84 -12.03 1.55 -4.71
C LYS A 84 -12.98 0.40 -4.33
N ARG A 85 -13.91 0.06 -5.23
CA ARG A 85 -14.85 -1.06 -5.03
C ARG A 85 -14.13 -2.41 -4.95
N MET A 86 -13.15 -2.60 -5.82
CA MET A 86 -12.31 -3.80 -5.84
C MET A 86 -11.43 -3.90 -4.59
N ASP A 87 -10.86 -2.78 -4.13
CA ASP A 87 -10.07 -2.74 -2.89
C ASP A 87 -10.90 -3.12 -1.67
N TYR A 88 -12.17 -2.72 -1.61
CA TYR A 88 -13.08 -3.17 -0.56
C TYR A 88 -13.23 -4.69 -0.55
N ILE A 89 -13.50 -5.32 -1.69
CA ILE A 89 -13.62 -6.78 -1.81
C ILE A 89 -12.32 -7.47 -1.37
N ARG A 90 -11.17 -6.96 -1.79
CA ARG A 90 -9.85 -7.47 -1.42
C ARG A 90 -9.63 -7.43 0.09
N ARG A 91 -9.93 -6.30 0.73
CA ARG A 91 -9.77 -6.07 2.17
C ARG A 91 -10.70 -6.97 2.99
N CYS A 92 -11.99 -7.04 2.63
CA CYS A 92 -12.92 -7.95 3.29
C CYS A 92 -12.46 -9.41 3.17
N GLY A 93 -12.01 -9.85 2.00
CA GLY A 93 -11.48 -11.19 1.80
C GLY A 93 -10.21 -11.48 2.60
N ASN A 94 -9.32 -10.51 2.78
CA ASN A 94 -8.15 -10.63 3.64
C ASN A 94 -8.56 -10.77 5.13
N ASN A 95 -9.53 -9.96 5.57
CA ASN A 95 -10.02 -10.00 6.95
C ASN A 95 -10.64 -11.35 7.29
N VAL A 96 -11.47 -11.92 6.40
CA VAL A 96 -12.03 -13.27 6.61
C VAL A 96 -10.94 -14.34 6.69
N ALA A 97 -9.88 -14.20 5.89
CA ALA A 97 -8.81 -15.21 5.86
C ALA A 97 -7.87 -15.17 7.08
N HIS A 98 -7.73 -14.00 7.75
CA HIS A 98 -6.68 -13.74 8.72
C HIS A 98 -7.15 -13.10 10.04
N SER A 99 -8.43 -12.76 10.20
CA SER A 99 -8.96 -12.11 11.39
C SER A 99 -9.95 -13.00 12.13
N SER A 100 -10.00 -12.90 13.46
CA SER A 100 -10.99 -13.55 14.32
C SER A 100 -12.36 -12.84 14.31
N LYS A 101 -12.45 -11.62 13.74
CA LYS A 101 -13.69 -10.86 13.64
C LYS A 101 -14.56 -11.43 12.52
N LYS A 102 -15.74 -11.94 12.89
CA LYS A 102 -16.72 -12.44 11.91
C LYS A 102 -17.28 -11.30 11.07
N MET A 103 -17.22 -11.48 9.75
CA MET A 103 -17.86 -10.59 8.78
C MET A 103 -19.32 -10.97 8.59
N GLY A 104 -20.19 -9.95 8.54
CA GLY A 104 -21.63 -10.15 8.48
C GLY A 104 -22.22 -10.14 7.07
N ARG A 105 -23.55 -10.18 7.01
CA ARG A 105 -24.26 -10.14 5.73
C ARG A 105 -24.17 -8.80 5.03
N ASP A 106 -24.07 -7.71 5.77
CA ASP A 106 -24.02 -6.37 5.17
C ASP A 106 -22.72 -6.15 4.41
N GLU A 107 -21.59 -6.64 4.95
CA GLU A 107 -20.29 -6.64 4.28
C GLU A 107 -20.30 -7.54 3.05
N ALA A 108 -20.87 -8.75 3.17
CA ALA A 108 -20.99 -9.68 2.06
C ALA A 108 -21.89 -9.14 0.94
N MET A 109 -23.01 -8.50 1.29
CA MET A 109 -23.91 -7.86 0.32
C MET A 109 -23.19 -6.73 -0.44
N LEU A 110 -22.42 -5.89 0.27
CA LEU A 110 -21.64 -4.84 -0.37
C LEU A 110 -20.51 -5.39 -1.24
N CYS A 111 -19.88 -6.51 -0.84
CA CYS A 111 -18.92 -7.21 -1.69
C CYS A 111 -19.57 -7.70 -3.00
N LEU A 112 -20.78 -8.26 -2.94
CA LEU A 112 -21.50 -8.70 -4.14
C LEU A 112 -21.92 -7.53 -5.03
N GLU A 113 -22.42 -6.44 -4.47
CA GLU A 113 -22.76 -5.24 -5.23
C GLU A 113 -21.53 -4.63 -5.93
N ASN A 114 -20.41 -4.53 -5.21
CA ASN A 114 -19.16 -4.03 -5.78
C ASN A 114 -18.61 -4.97 -6.86
N LEU A 115 -18.70 -6.28 -6.64
CA LEU A 115 -18.32 -7.28 -7.64
C LEU A 115 -19.19 -7.16 -8.89
N PHE A 116 -20.51 -7.02 -8.73
CA PHE A 116 -21.44 -6.87 -9.84
C PHE A 116 -21.05 -5.67 -10.72
N ILE A 117 -20.82 -4.51 -10.14
CA ILE A 117 -20.46 -3.29 -10.87
C ILE A 117 -19.13 -3.46 -11.61
N TYR A 118 -18.16 -4.14 -11.01
CA TYR A 118 -16.89 -4.45 -11.66
C TYR A 118 -17.06 -5.44 -12.83
N LEU A 119 -17.84 -6.51 -12.66
CA LEU A 119 -18.08 -7.48 -13.73
C LEU A 119 -18.99 -6.93 -14.83
N ASP A 120 -19.90 -6.01 -14.51
CA ASP A 120 -20.69 -5.28 -15.49
C ASP A 120 -19.80 -4.37 -16.36
N TYR A 121 -18.81 -3.69 -15.76
CA TYR A 121 -17.78 -2.95 -16.51
C TYR A 121 -17.03 -3.87 -17.50
N ILE A 122 -16.64 -5.07 -17.07
CA ILE A 122 -15.97 -6.03 -17.95
C ILE A 122 -16.92 -6.43 -19.10
N ALA A 123 -18.16 -6.73 -18.79
CA ALA A 123 -19.15 -7.08 -19.82
C ALA A 123 -19.35 -5.90 -20.79
N TYR A 124 -19.47 -4.66 -20.27
CA TYR A 124 -19.59 -3.47 -21.11
C TYR A 124 -18.41 -3.30 -22.08
N CYS A 125 -17.19 -3.47 -21.60
CA CYS A 125 -15.97 -3.23 -22.38
C CYS A 125 -15.64 -4.36 -23.37
N TYR A 126 -15.98 -5.60 -23.04
CA TYR A 126 -15.47 -6.78 -23.77
C TYR A 126 -16.55 -7.69 -24.34
N SER A 127 -17.85 -7.48 -24.02
CA SER A 127 -18.94 -8.30 -24.55
C SER A 127 -19.18 -8.07 -26.05
N ASP A 128 -19.65 -9.08 -26.75
CA ASP A 128 -20.05 -8.96 -28.15
C ASP A 128 -21.37 -8.21 -28.29
N VAL A 129 -22.28 -8.42 -27.33
CA VAL A 129 -23.57 -7.72 -27.24
C VAL A 129 -23.82 -7.39 -25.78
N TYR A 130 -23.60 -6.13 -25.41
CA TYR A 130 -23.84 -5.67 -24.04
C TYR A 130 -25.32 -5.27 -23.86
N GLU A 131 -25.90 -5.73 -22.76
CA GLU A 131 -27.20 -5.28 -22.26
C GLU A 131 -26.98 -4.69 -20.87
N GLU A 132 -27.56 -3.53 -20.60
CA GLU A 132 -27.46 -2.88 -19.28
C GLU A 132 -28.17 -3.72 -18.21
N HIS A 133 -27.49 -3.99 -17.12
CA HIS A 133 -27.98 -4.74 -15.98
C HIS A 133 -27.86 -3.90 -14.70
N GLN A 134 -28.76 -4.13 -13.75
CA GLN A 134 -28.70 -3.49 -12.43
C GLN A 134 -28.69 -4.55 -11.35
N PHE A 135 -27.91 -4.31 -10.32
CA PHE A 135 -27.89 -5.17 -9.13
C PHE A 135 -29.21 -5.06 -8.39
N ASP A 136 -29.89 -6.18 -8.21
CA ASP A 136 -31.16 -6.27 -7.50
C ASP A 136 -30.98 -7.08 -6.21
N PRO A 137 -30.86 -6.45 -5.05
CA PRO A 137 -30.74 -7.15 -3.78
C PRO A 137 -32.00 -7.94 -3.40
N SER A 138 -33.18 -7.64 -4.02
CA SER A 138 -34.44 -8.34 -3.71
C SER A 138 -34.36 -9.82 -4.09
N ILE A 139 -33.64 -10.18 -5.14
CA ILE A 139 -33.38 -11.56 -5.57
C ILE A 139 -32.78 -12.38 -4.43
N ILE A 140 -31.85 -11.79 -3.68
CA ILE A 140 -31.20 -12.42 -2.52
C ILE A 140 -32.17 -12.52 -1.35
N TYR A 141 -32.90 -11.44 -1.03
CA TYR A 141 -33.85 -11.40 0.07
C TYR A 141 -35.04 -12.36 -0.10
N GLU A 142 -35.55 -12.52 -1.31
CA GLU A 142 -36.62 -13.48 -1.59
C GLU A 142 -36.18 -14.92 -1.35
N ARG A 143 -34.92 -15.26 -1.67
CA ARG A 143 -34.34 -16.57 -1.32
C ARG A 143 -34.28 -16.78 0.18
N ILE A 144 -33.85 -15.77 0.93
CA ILE A 144 -33.83 -15.83 2.41
C ILE A 144 -35.21 -16.20 2.96
N GLN A 145 -36.28 -15.64 2.40
CA GLN A 145 -37.64 -15.93 2.84
C GLN A 145 -38.11 -17.34 2.46
N LYS A 146 -37.72 -17.85 1.29
CA LYS A 146 -38.04 -19.21 0.83
C LYS A 146 -37.29 -20.29 1.62
N GLU A 147 -36.03 -20.10 1.93
CA GLU A 147 -35.18 -21.06 2.66
C GLU A 147 -35.49 -21.13 4.16
N LYS A 148 -35.99 -20.04 4.78
CA LYS A 148 -36.50 -20.11 6.16
C LYS A 148 -37.69 -21.08 6.32
N LYS A 149 -38.32 -21.49 5.24
CA LYS A 149 -39.42 -22.46 5.21
C LYS A 149 -38.99 -23.92 5.02
N SER A 150 -37.74 -24.20 4.58
CA SER A 150 -37.24 -25.57 4.40
C SER A 150 -35.95 -25.79 5.19
N LYS A 151 -36.04 -26.49 6.31
CA LYS A 151 -34.89 -26.82 7.19
C LYS A 151 -34.04 -28.02 6.73
N GLU A 152 -34.36 -28.68 5.62
CA GLU A 152 -33.79 -29.97 5.24
C GLU A 152 -32.63 -29.93 4.25
N ASP A 153 -32.30 -28.77 3.63
CA ASP A 153 -31.30 -28.71 2.55
C ASP A 153 -29.86 -28.32 2.97
N SER A 154 -29.61 -28.11 4.26
CA SER A 154 -28.32 -27.60 4.76
C SER A 154 -27.12 -28.54 4.52
N GLN A 155 -27.34 -29.87 4.45
CA GLN A 155 -26.27 -30.85 4.30
C GLN A 155 -25.90 -31.09 2.84
N ALA A 156 -26.90 -31.09 1.95
CA ALA A 156 -26.69 -31.23 0.51
C ALA A 156 -25.91 -30.07 -0.11
N ILE A 157 -26.09 -28.86 0.42
CA ILE A 157 -25.40 -27.65 -0.03
C ILE A 157 -23.94 -27.61 0.43
N LYS A 158 -23.61 -28.12 1.64
CA LYS A 158 -22.23 -28.28 2.11
C LYS A 158 -21.43 -29.26 1.24
N GLU A 159 -22.04 -30.34 0.79
CA GLU A 159 -21.42 -31.32 -0.12
C GLU A 159 -21.22 -30.73 -1.54
N LEU A 160 -22.16 -29.90 -2.01
CA LEU A 160 -22.00 -29.15 -3.26
C LEU A 160 -20.84 -28.16 -3.21
N LEU A 161 -20.65 -27.48 -2.09
CA LEU A 161 -19.54 -26.53 -1.86
C LEU A 161 -18.17 -27.19 -1.92
N VAL A 162 -18.01 -28.38 -1.32
CA VAL A 162 -16.75 -29.14 -1.38
C VAL A 162 -16.45 -29.58 -2.81
N LYS A 163 -17.44 -30.06 -3.55
CA LYS A 163 -17.30 -30.44 -4.97
C LYS A 163 -17.01 -29.24 -5.88
N GLU A 164 -17.56 -28.06 -5.60
CA GLU A 164 -17.24 -26.85 -6.35
C GLU A 164 -15.80 -26.36 -6.06
N GLN A 165 -15.31 -26.45 -4.83
CA GLN A 165 -13.92 -26.11 -4.51
C GLN A 165 -12.89 -26.98 -5.27
N GLU A 166 -13.17 -28.27 -5.43
CA GLU A 166 -12.32 -29.19 -6.23
C GLU A 166 -12.38 -28.86 -7.75
N LYS A 167 -13.51 -28.37 -8.22
CA LYS A 167 -13.70 -27.96 -9.63
C LYS A 167 -12.94 -26.67 -9.96
N TYR A 168 -12.82 -25.76 -9.01
CA TYR A 168 -12.10 -24.49 -9.17
C TYR A 168 -10.59 -24.68 -9.31
N ALA A 169 -9.99 -25.64 -8.60
CA ALA A 169 -8.58 -25.99 -8.76
C ALA A 169 -8.25 -26.50 -10.18
N LYS A 170 -9.21 -27.14 -10.86
CA LYS A 170 -9.06 -27.56 -12.26
C LYS A 170 -9.24 -26.40 -13.25
N GLN A 171 -10.09 -25.41 -12.93
CA GLN A 171 -10.31 -24.24 -13.81
C GLN A 171 -9.12 -23.30 -13.87
N GLU A 172 -8.28 -23.26 -12.85
CA GLU A 172 -7.04 -22.48 -12.86
C GLU A 172 -6.03 -23.00 -13.90
N VAL A 173 -6.00 -24.33 -14.11
CA VAL A 173 -5.17 -24.98 -15.14
C VAL A 173 -5.74 -24.74 -16.54
N ASP A 174 -7.07 -24.69 -16.68
CA ASP A 174 -7.75 -24.43 -17.97
C ASP A 174 -7.63 -22.96 -18.39
N LEU A 175 -7.56 -22.02 -17.44
CA LEU A 175 -7.34 -20.61 -17.73
C LEU A 175 -5.95 -20.38 -18.36
N GLN A 176 -4.91 -21.03 -17.85
CA GLN A 176 -3.56 -20.94 -18.43
C GLN A 176 -3.50 -21.44 -19.87
N LYS A 177 -4.21 -22.50 -20.22
CA LYS A 177 -4.30 -23.00 -21.59
C LYS A 177 -5.05 -22.06 -22.55
N LEU A 178 -6.11 -21.41 -22.07
CA LEU A 178 -6.85 -20.40 -22.84
C LEU A 178 -6.05 -19.13 -23.12
N ILE A 179 -5.10 -18.81 -22.25
CA ILE A 179 -4.17 -17.67 -22.41
C ILE A 179 -3.24 -17.87 -23.62
N GLU A 180 -2.80 -19.10 -23.88
CA GLU A 180 -1.89 -19.44 -24.97
C GLU A 180 -2.58 -19.45 -26.36
N GLU A 181 -3.90 -19.69 -26.43
CA GLU A 181 -4.66 -19.82 -27.69
C GLU A 181 -5.15 -18.49 -28.31
N ASN A 182 -4.98 -17.34 -27.63
CA ASN A 182 -5.78 -16.13 -27.94
C ASN A 182 -5.01 -14.89 -28.45
N ALA A 183 -3.85 -15.00 -29.09
CA ALA A 183 -3.08 -13.82 -29.54
C ALA A 183 -3.82 -12.92 -30.56
N SER A 184 -4.68 -13.47 -31.43
CA SER A 184 -5.48 -12.70 -32.41
C SER A 184 -6.70 -12.02 -31.78
N LEU A 185 -7.34 -12.68 -30.83
CA LEU A 185 -8.44 -12.13 -30.03
C LEU A 185 -8.00 -10.98 -29.12
N LYS A 186 -6.75 -11.02 -28.68
CA LYS A 186 -6.19 -10.02 -27.75
C LYS A 186 -6.21 -8.60 -28.32
N GLN A 187 -5.87 -8.43 -29.59
CA GLN A 187 -5.91 -7.13 -30.25
C GLN A 187 -7.34 -6.62 -30.47
N GLU A 188 -8.25 -7.49 -30.89
CA GLU A 188 -9.66 -7.11 -31.11
C GLU A 188 -10.34 -6.68 -29.81
N LEU A 189 -10.18 -7.43 -28.74
CA LEU A 189 -10.77 -7.10 -27.42
C LEU A 189 -10.18 -5.82 -26.82
N SER A 190 -8.89 -5.57 -27.01
CA SER A 190 -8.26 -4.32 -26.57
C SER A 190 -8.79 -3.09 -27.31
N LEU A 191 -9.01 -3.20 -28.63
CA LEU A 191 -9.60 -2.12 -29.42
C LEU A 191 -11.04 -1.86 -28.99
N ARG A 192 -11.83 -2.90 -28.80
CA ARG A 192 -13.21 -2.77 -28.31
C ARG A 192 -13.26 -2.08 -26.95
N ARG A 193 -12.42 -2.47 -26.01
CA ARG A 193 -12.34 -1.81 -24.69
C ARG A 193 -11.99 -0.33 -24.84
N LYS A 194 -11.02 0.04 -25.70
CA LYS A 194 -10.65 1.44 -25.93
C LYS A 194 -11.80 2.30 -26.44
N GLU A 195 -12.64 1.72 -27.30
CA GLU A 195 -13.82 2.40 -27.85
C GLU A 195 -14.93 2.56 -26.82
N GLN A 196 -15.18 1.54 -26.01
CA GLN A 196 -16.30 1.50 -25.05
C GLN A 196 -15.97 2.21 -23.73
N GLN A 197 -14.77 2.02 -23.19
CA GLN A 197 -14.35 2.54 -21.88
C GLN A 197 -14.64 4.03 -21.63
N PRO A 198 -14.41 4.98 -22.58
CA PRO A 198 -14.64 6.40 -22.32
C PRO A 198 -16.10 6.74 -22.04
N SER A 199 -17.04 5.91 -22.50
CA SER A 199 -18.49 6.11 -22.34
C SER A 199 -19.03 5.43 -21.07
N TYR A 200 -18.25 4.61 -20.39
CA TYR A 200 -18.69 3.93 -19.17
C TYR A 200 -18.60 4.89 -17.97
N VAL A 201 -19.72 5.14 -17.33
CA VAL A 201 -19.78 5.93 -16.10
C VAL A 201 -20.28 5.02 -14.98
N PRO A 202 -19.39 4.53 -14.10
CA PRO A 202 -19.82 3.71 -12.99
C PRO A 202 -20.69 4.53 -12.03
N LYS A 203 -21.77 3.93 -11.53
CA LYS A 203 -22.58 4.54 -10.49
C LYS A 203 -21.70 4.86 -9.29
N PRO A 204 -21.64 6.11 -8.80
CA PRO A 204 -20.82 6.47 -7.65
C PRO A 204 -21.16 5.60 -6.43
N LEU A 205 -20.15 5.19 -5.69
CA LEU A 205 -20.34 4.51 -4.41
C LEU A 205 -20.70 5.56 -3.35
N ASP A 206 -21.99 5.85 -3.21
CA ASP A 206 -22.50 6.83 -2.26
C ASP A 206 -23.11 6.14 -1.04
N LEU A 207 -22.24 5.75 -0.11
CA LEU A 207 -22.67 5.24 1.19
C LEU A 207 -22.92 6.39 2.15
N SER A 208 -23.98 6.28 2.97
CA SER A 208 -24.22 7.21 4.07
C SER A 208 -23.02 7.23 5.02
N GLU A 209 -22.84 8.33 5.76
CA GLU A 209 -21.75 8.46 6.73
C GLU A 209 -21.75 7.34 7.77
N TYR A 210 -22.92 6.94 8.26
CA TYR A 210 -23.08 5.78 9.16
C TYR A 210 -22.56 4.48 8.52
N LYS A 211 -22.94 4.16 7.26
CA LYS A 211 -22.45 2.97 6.56
C LYS A 211 -20.95 3.05 6.26
N THR A 212 -20.44 4.24 5.94
CA THR A 212 -19.00 4.46 5.73
C THR A 212 -18.22 4.17 7.01
N ARG A 213 -18.70 4.65 8.16
CA ARG A 213 -18.12 4.36 9.47
C ARG A 213 -18.11 2.85 9.73
N LYS A 214 -19.30 2.22 9.68
CA LYS A 214 -19.49 0.81 10.04
C LYS A 214 -18.67 -0.14 9.15
N LEU A 215 -18.69 0.06 7.83
CA LEU A 215 -18.14 -0.90 6.87
C LEU A 215 -16.66 -0.65 6.53
N TYR A 216 -16.20 0.60 6.63
CA TYR A 216 -14.82 0.95 6.24
C TYR A 216 -13.96 1.37 7.43
N ILE A 217 -14.42 2.31 8.26
CA ILE A 217 -13.58 2.89 9.30
C ILE A 217 -13.40 1.92 10.47
N ASP A 218 -14.47 1.26 10.92
CA ASP A 218 -14.37 0.21 11.95
C ASP A 218 -13.44 -0.92 11.51
N SER A 219 -13.48 -1.30 10.22
CA SER A 219 -12.56 -2.28 9.65
C SER A 219 -11.11 -1.78 9.68
N MET A 220 -10.87 -0.52 9.29
CA MET A 220 -9.53 0.09 9.33
C MET A 220 -8.96 0.13 10.75
N LEU A 221 -9.79 0.45 11.75
CA LEU A 221 -9.40 0.44 13.16
C LEU A 221 -9.05 -0.97 13.64
N THR A 222 -9.88 -1.95 13.30
CA THR A 222 -9.63 -3.36 13.64
C THR A 222 -8.33 -3.87 13.00
N GLU A 223 -8.10 -3.58 11.71
CA GLU A 223 -6.86 -3.93 11.00
C GLU A 223 -5.62 -3.27 11.61
N ALA A 224 -5.76 -2.07 12.18
CA ALA A 224 -4.71 -1.37 12.91
C ALA A 224 -4.54 -1.85 14.37
N GLY A 225 -5.31 -2.86 14.80
CA GLY A 225 -5.21 -3.47 16.12
C GLY A 225 -5.95 -2.73 17.24
N TRP A 226 -6.88 -1.84 16.91
CA TRP A 226 -7.70 -1.13 17.89
C TRP A 226 -8.90 -1.98 18.34
N LEU A 227 -9.18 -2.01 19.63
CA LEU A 227 -10.28 -2.76 20.22
C LEU A 227 -11.49 -1.84 20.48
N GLU A 228 -12.65 -2.22 19.91
CA GLU A 228 -13.93 -1.50 20.08
C GLU A 228 -14.36 -1.50 21.55
N GLY A 229 -14.82 -0.35 22.04
CA GLY A 229 -15.28 -0.17 23.41
C GLY A 229 -14.19 -0.15 24.49
N LYS A 230 -12.93 -0.44 24.12
CA LYS A 230 -11.77 -0.33 25.01
C LYS A 230 -10.84 0.80 24.57
N ASP A 231 -10.37 0.74 23.34
CA ASP A 231 -9.36 1.66 22.83
C ASP A 231 -9.97 2.80 22.03
N TRP A 232 -11.21 2.68 21.58
CA TRP A 232 -11.91 3.74 20.88
C TRP A 232 -13.41 3.77 21.18
N MET A 233 -13.97 4.98 21.10
CA MET A 233 -15.39 5.26 21.22
C MET A 233 -15.85 6.04 20.00
N ASN A 234 -17.07 5.77 19.55
CA ASN A 234 -17.75 6.51 18.51
C ASN A 234 -18.80 7.47 19.10
N GLU A 235 -19.15 8.49 18.30
CA GLU A 235 -20.18 9.49 18.66
C GLU A 235 -19.93 10.15 20.02
N VAL A 236 -18.67 10.54 20.26
CA VAL A 236 -18.25 11.15 21.52
C VAL A 236 -18.73 12.59 21.62
N GLU A 237 -19.57 12.86 22.61
CA GLU A 237 -20.07 14.21 22.87
C GLU A 237 -18.99 15.09 23.52
N LEU A 238 -18.73 16.25 22.92
CA LEU A 238 -17.74 17.23 23.35
C LEU A 238 -18.41 18.58 23.62
N SER A 239 -18.33 19.07 24.84
CA SER A 239 -18.84 20.37 25.24
C SER A 239 -17.81 21.49 25.02
N GLY A 240 -18.26 22.67 24.68
CA GLY A 240 -17.41 23.85 24.43
C GLY A 240 -17.25 24.20 22.93
N MET A 241 -18.10 23.65 22.08
CA MET A 241 -18.13 24.03 20.66
C MET A 241 -18.62 25.46 20.45
N PRO A 242 -18.09 26.20 19.47
CA PRO A 242 -18.53 27.55 19.14
C PRO A 242 -19.84 27.58 18.31
N ASN A 243 -20.78 26.69 18.62
CA ASN A 243 -22.11 26.64 18.01
C ASN A 243 -23.19 26.98 19.04
N LYS A 244 -24.45 27.13 18.61
CA LYS A 244 -25.55 27.52 19.51
C LYS A 244 -25.85 26.50 20.62
N SER A 245 -25.53 25.22 20.41
CA SER A 245 -25.73 24.16 21.39
C SER A 245 -24.54 23.98 22.33
N GLU A 246 -23.40 24.63 22.02
CA GLU A 246 -22.10 24.46 22.72
C GLU A 246 -21.62 22.99 22.76
N VAL A 247 -22.21 22.14 21.94
CA VAL A 247 -21.95 20.69 21.90
C VAL A 247 -21.64 20.26 20.47
N GLY A 248 -20.67 19.37 20.35
CA GLY A 248 -20.34 18.67 19.12
C GLY A 248 -20.23 17.17 19.37
N ILE A 249 -20.34 16.38 18.32
CA ILE A 249 -20.19 14.93 18.38
C ILE A 249 -19.04 14.54 17.47
N ALA A 250 -17.95 14.04 18.07
CA ALA A 250 -16.82 13.51 17.33
C ALA A 250 -17.15 12.08 16.85
N ASP A 251 -16.94 11.79 15.56
CA ASP A 251 -17.25 10.47 15.02
C ASP A 251 -16.51 9.36 15.76
N TYR A 252 -15.19 9.55 16.01
CA TYR A 252 -14.39 8.64 16.84
C TYR A 252 -13.35 9.41 17.65
N VAL A 253 -13.09 8.92 18.85
CA VAL A 253 -11.93 9.30 19.67
C VAL A 253 -11.18 8.02 20.05
N LEU A 254 -9.87 8.00 19.77
CA LEU A 254 -8.97 6.90 20.09
C LEU A 254 -8.19 7.22 21.36
N TYR A 255 -8.08 6.25 22.27
CA TYR A 255 -7.52 6.44 23.60
C TYR A 255 -6.32 5.51 23.86
N ASP A 256 -5.42 5.97 24.75
CA ASP A 256 -4.40 5.11 25.36
C ASP A 256 -4.98 4.31 26.53
N ASP A 257 -4.15 3.46 27.17
CA ASP A 257 -4.57 2.65 28.33
C ASP A 257 -4.96 3.47 29.58
N MET A 258 -4.62 4.76 29.63
CA MET A 258 -5.01 5.70 30.67
C MET A 258 -6.22 6.55 30.28
N HIS A 259 -6.92 6.19 29.23
CA HIS A 259 -8.05 6.93 28.68
C HIS A 259 -7.74 8.38 28.29
N ARG A 260 -6.50 8.66 27.87
CA ARG A 260 -6.13 9.95 27.31
C ARG A 260 -6.26 9.89 25.79
N PRO A 261 -6.84 10.91 25.14
CA PRO A 261 -7.03 10.89 23.70
C PRO A 261 -5.69 10.88 22.94
N LEU A 262 -5.56 9.92 22.02
CA LEU A 262 -4.45 9.81 21.08
C LEU A 262 -4.81 10.41 19.73
N ALA A 263 -6.03 10.19 19.26
CA ALA A 263 -6.48 10.74 18.00
C ALA A 263 -7.99 11.01 17.99
N VAL A 264 -8.39 11.93 17.11
CA VAL A 264 -9.77 12.17 16.69
C VAL A 264 -9.89 11.79 15.22
N ILE A 265 -10.97 11.10 14.86
CA ILE A 265 -11.29 10.79 13.48
C ILE A 265 -12.59 11.47 13.12
N GLU A 266 -12.59 12.22 12.04
CA GLU A 266 -13.76 12.78 11.41
C GLU A 266 -14.06 12.02 10.13
N ALA A 267 -15.24 11.44 10.06
CA ALA A 267 -15.71 10.63 8.94
C ALA A 267 -16.55 11.46 7.97
N LYS A 268 -16.47 11.11 6.70
CA LYS A 268 -17.33 11.65 5.65
C LYS A 268 -17.91 10.52 4.80
N ARG A 269 -18.98 10.80 4.08
CA ARG A 269 -19.55 9.87 3.09
C ARG A 269 -18.50 9.52 2.04
N THR A 270 -18.58 8.33 1.50
CA THR A 270 -17.59 7.79 0.53
C THR A 270 -17.37 8.66 -0.70
N CYS A 271 -18.37 9.44 -1.13
CA CYS A 271 -18.29 10.36 -2.26
C CYS A 271 -17.90 11.79 -1.89
N VAL A 272 -17.71 12.10 -0.60
CA VAL A 272 -17.42 13.44 -0.11
C VAL A 272 -15.93 13.61 0.14
N ASP A 273 -15.40 14.79 -0.25
CA ASP A 273 -14.02 15.18 0.04
C ASP A 273 -13.78 15.26 1.55
N VAL A 274 -12.74 14.57 2.01
CA VAL A 274 -12.38 14.49 3.44
C VAL A 274 -12.08 15.85 4.06
N SER A 275 -11.61 16.82 3.26
CA SER A 275 -11.28 18.17 3.73
C SER A 275 -12.47 18.94 4.30
N LYS A 276 -13.70 18.56 3.94
CA LYS A 276 -14.92 19.20 4.46
C LYS A 276 -15.09 19.01 5.98
N GLY A 277 -14.53 17.96 6.58
CA GLY A 277 -14.52 17.74 8.04
C GLY A 277 -13.39 18.46 8.79
N ARG A 278 -12.43 19.07 8.10
CA ARG A 278 -11.19 19.62 8.68
C ARG A 278 -11.42 20.59 9.83
N GLN A 279 -12.30 21.58 9.63
CA GLN A 279 -12.52 22.61 10.66
C GLN A 279 -13.20 21.99 11.91
N GLN A 280 -14.14 21.11 11.71
CA GLN A 280 -14.85 20.42 12.79
C GLN A 280 -13.90 19.55 13.60
N ALA A 281 -13.08 18.74 12.96
CA ALA A 281 -12.08 17.90 13.61
C ALA A 281 -11.02 18.71 14.38
N LYS A 282 -10.62 19.89 13.87
CA LYS A 282 -9.71 20.79 14.58
C LYS A 282 -10.33 21.31 15.87
N LEU A 283 -11.60 21.72 15.85
CA LEU A 283 -12.32 22.18 17.04
C LEU A 283 -12.43 21.06 18.08
N TYR A 284 -12.71 19.84 17.68
CA TYR A 284 -12.72 18.70 18.59
C TYR A 284 -11.35 18.46 19.22
N ALA A 285 -10.28 18.54 18.42
CA ALA A 285 -8.91 18.41 18.93
C ALA A 285 -8.56 19.54 19.92
N ASP A 286 -9.01 20.78 19.67
CA ASP A 286 -8.81 21.94 20.56
C ASP A 286 -9.49 21.71 21.91
N ILE A 287 -10.73 21.21 21.92
CA ILE A 287 -11.48 20.89 23.15
C ILE A 287 -10.78 19.79 23.94
N LEU A 288 -10.39 18.70 23.26
CA LEU A 288 -9.69 17.59 23.93
C LEU A 288 -8.31 18.01 24.45
N GLU A 289 -7.60 18.90 23.75
CA GLU A 289 -6.34 19.47 24.23
C GLU A 289 -6.54 20.29 25.51
N GLN A 290 -7.59 21.10 25.61
CA GLN A 290 -7.91 21.84 26.83
C GLN A 290 -8.24 20.92 28.00
N GLN A 291 -8.97 19.83 27.76
CA GLN A 291 -9.39 18.88 28.79
C GLN A 291 -8.24 17.99 29.28
N TYR A 292 -7.39 17.52 28.37
CA TYR A 292 -6.37 16.50 28.66
C TYR A 292 -4.93 17.03 28.61
N GLN A 293 -4.73 18.32 28.32
CA GLN A 293 -3.41 18.96 28.17
C GLN A 293 -2.51 18.26 27.13
N ARG A 294 -3.17 17.60 26.17
CA ARG A 294 -2.51 16.88 25.08
C ARG A 294 -3.38 16.95 23.81
N ARG A 295 -2.86 17.57 22.76
CA ARG A 295 -3.53 17.67 21.49
C ARG A 295 -3.53 16.33 20.79
N PRO A 296 -4.70 15.72 20.49
CA PRO A 296 -4.76 14.49 19.73
C PRO A 296 -4.38 14.71 18.26
N VAL A 297 -3.86 13.67 17.61
CA VAL A 297 -3.70 13.64 16.15
C VAL A 297 -5.07 13.59 15.50
N ILE A 298 -5.24 14.24 14.36
CA ILE A 298 -6.51 14.26 13.63
C ILE A 298 -6.37 13.39 12.38
N PHE A 299 -7.32 12.49 12.19
CA PHE A 299 -7.55 11.78 10.94
C PHE A 299 -8.85 12.24 10.30
N LEU A 300 -8.81 12.55 9.00
CA LEU A 300 -9.97 12.84 8.18
C LEU A 300 -10.12 11.70 7.19
N THR A 301 -11.28 11.05 7.12
CA THR A 301 -11.44 9.91 6.22
C THR A 301 -12.85 9.78 5.67
N ASN A 302 -12.96 9.26 4.44
CA ASN A 302 -14.20 8.81 3.82
C ASN A 302 -14.20 7.31 3.51
N GLY A 303 -13.29 6.56 4.17
CA GLY A 303 -13.11 5.14 3.97
C GLY A 303 -12.13 4.77 2.85
N PHE A 304 -11.90 5.65 1.89
CA PHE A 304 -10.97 5.44 0.75
C PHE A 304 -9.77 6.36 0.78
N GLU A 305 -9.98 7.57 1.24
CA GLU A 305 -8.94 8.57 1.40
C GLU A 305 -8.85 8.92 2.87
N THR A 306 -7.63 8.90 3.39
CA THR A 306 -7.35 9.27 4.78
C THR A 306 -6.27 10.33 4.79
N HIS A 307 -6.52 11.43 5.52
CA HIS A 307 -5.56 12.50 5.75
C HIS A 307 -5.19 12.53 7.24
N ILE A 308 -3.96 12.92 7.52
CA ILE A 308 -3.46 13.13 8.88
C ILE A 308 -3.06 14.59 9.09
N ILE A 309 -3.42 15.13 10.27
CA ILE A 309 -2.99 16.43 10.79
C ILE A 309 -2.38 16.18 12.16
N ASP A 310 -1.05 16.27 12.26
CA ASP A 310 -0.28 15.97 13.45
C ASP A 310 0.41 17.19 14.08
N GLY A 311 0.25 18.36 13.48
CA GLY A 311 0.87 19.59 13.96
C GLY A 311 2.38 19.70 13.73
N GLN A 312 3.04 18.64 13.25
CA GLN A 312 4.47 18.64 12.95
C GLN A 312 4.75 18.94 11.48
N TYR A 313 3.89 18.45 10.60
CA TYR A 313 3.96 18.62 9.15
C TYR A 313 2.63 19.16 8.62
N PRO A 314 2.59 19.71 7.39
CA PRO A 314 1.34 20.02 6.73
C PRO A 314 0.42 18.81 6.64
N GLU A 315 -0.90 19.06 6.54
CA GLU A 315 -1.88 18.01 6.27
C GLU A 315 -1.46 17.20 5.04
N ARG A 316 -1.55 15.88 5.15
CA ARG A 316 -1.10 14.97 4.11
C ARG A 316 -1.93 13.70 4.06
N LYS A 317 -1.91 13.04 2.91
CA LYS A 317 -2.49 11.71 2.77
C LYS A 317 -1.67 10.68 3.53
N CYS A 318 -2.36 9.73 4.16
CA CYS A 318 -1.75 8.52 4.71
C CYS A 318 -2.54 7.29 4.26
N ALA A 319 -1.90 6.13 4.23
CA ALA A 319 -2.51 4.92 3.71
C ALA A 319 -3.65 4.42 4.60
N THR A 320 -3.51 4.54 5.93
CA THR A 320 -4.49 4.05 6.90
C THR A 320 -4.35 4.81 8.23
N ILE A 321 -5.29 4.60 9.13
CA ILE A 321 -5.21 5.08 10.51
C ILE A 321 -4.06 4.36 11.22
N TYR A 322 -3.27 5.09 12.01
CA TYR A 322 -2.15 4.54 12.76
C TYR A 322 -2.63 3.58 13.86
N SER A 323 -1.79 2.62 14.23
CA SER A 323 -2.03 1.79 15.40
C SER A 323 -1.88 2.57 16.70
N LYS A 324 -2.44 2.03 17.79
CA LYS A 324 -2.24 2.56 19.14
C LYS A 324 -0.76 2.73 19.49
N ARG A 325 0.03 1.70 19.21
CA ARG A 325 1.47 1.69 19.46
C ARG A 325 2.22 2.76 18.65
N ASP A 326 1.79 3.04 17.41
CA ASP A 326 2.40 4.08 16.60
C ASP A 326 2.10 5.47 17.14
N LEU A 327 0.85 5.73 17.56
CA LEU A 327 0.48 7.01 18.17
C LEU A 327 1.17 7.22 19.52
N GLU A 328 1.22 6.21 20.38
CA GLU A 328 1.96 6.28 21.64
C GLU A 328 3.45 6.54 21.41
N LYS A 329 4.07 5.85 20.44
CA LYS A 329 5.44 6.10 20.01
C LYS A 329 5.61 7.55 19.52
N TRP A 330 4.69 8.03 18.70
CA TRP A 330 4.71 9.40 18.17
C TRP A 330 4.67 10.45 19.29
N PHE A 331 3.79 10.31 20.28
CA PHE A 331 3.74 11.20 21.44
C PHE A 331 5.02 11.15 22.27
N ASN A 332 5.58 9.97 22.46
CA ASN A 332 6.85 9.80 23.18
C ASN A 332 8.00 10.51 22.45
N LEU A 333 8.11 10.33 21.13
CA LEU A 333 9.10 11.03 20.31
C LEU A 333 8.90 12.54 20.38
N LEU A 334 7.67 13.03 20.27
CA LEU A 334 7.36 14.46 20.34
C LEU A 334 7.85 15.08 21.66
N SER A 335 7.70 14.38 22.78
CA SER A 335 8.14 14.84 24.10
C SER A 335 9.67 14.84 24.26
N MET A 336 10.39 14.00 23.53
CA MET A 336 11.85 13.84 23.61
C MET A 336 12.60 14.62 22.52
N LYS A 337 11.88 15.14 21.53
CA LYS A 337 12.42 15.75 20.32
C LYS A 337 13.22 17.00 20.63
N THR A 338 14.49 17.01 20.22
CA THR A 338 15.40 18.16 20.36
C THR A 338 15.73 18.80 19.00
N SER A 339 16.24 20.02 19.04
CA SER A 339 16.61 20.76 17.83
C SER A 339 17.77 20.10 17.08
N LEU A 340 17.67 19.99 15.76
CA LEU A 340 18.73 19.50 14.87
C LEU A 340 19.76 20.57 14.46
N LYS A 341 19.70 21.79 15.04
CA LYS A 341 20.64 22.90 14.70
C LYS A 341 22.06 22.64 15.16
N HIS A 342 22.21 22.05 16.35
CA HIS A 342 23.51 21.88 17.02
C HIS A 342 23.79 20.39 17.23
N ILE A 343 23.81 19.65 16.14
CA ILE A 343 24.10 18.22 16.17
C ILE A 343 25.59 17.96 16.33
N THR A 344 25.92 16.89 17.04
CA THR A 344 27.27 16.34 17.12
C THR A 344 27.30 15.00 16.39
N VAL A 345 28.16 14.90 15.40
CA VAL A 345 28.36 13.65 14.65
C VAL A 345 29.45 12.82 15.30
N ASP A 346 29.19 11.55 15.56
CA ASP A 346 30.23 10.65 16.09
C ASP A 346 31.30 10.38 15.01
N LYS A 347 32.50 10.91 15.23
CA LYS A 347 33.62 10.78 14.30
C LYS A 347 34.11 9.34 14.13
N LYS A 348 33.80 8.43 15.05
CA LYS A 348 34.12 7.01 14.90
C LYS A 348 33.24 6.36 13.81
N ILE A 349 32.02 6.87 13.63
CA ILE A 349 31.08 6.41 12.61
C ILE A 349 31.36 7.13 11.28
N ALA A 350 31.38 8.49 11.29
CA ALA A 350 31.57 9.32 10.10
C ALA A 350 32.56 10.44 10.43
N GLY A 351 33.85 10.22 10.10
CA GLY A 351 34.95 11.13 10.46
C GLY A 351 35.40 12.07 9.35
N ARG A 352 34.87 11.93 8.13
CA ARG A 352 35.28 12.77 7.01
C ARG A 352 34.40 14.01 6.91
N TYR A 353 34.99 15.16 6.57
CA TYR A 353 34.30 16.46 6.58
C TYR A 353 33.02 16.48 5.73
N TYR A 354 33.06 15.85 4.54
CA TYR A 354 31.92 15.81 3.64
C TYR A 354 30.78 14.91 4.17
N GLN A 355 31.10 13.87 4.95
CA GLN A 355 30.09 13.04 5.61
C GLN A 355 29.36 13.87 6.69
N GLU A 356 30.10 14.63 7.49
CA GLU A 356 29.52 15.55 8.48
C GLU A 356 28.65 16.62 7.79
N ALA A 357 29.13 17.20 6.68
CA ALA A 357 28.38 18.17 5.88
C ALA A 357 27.08 17.58 5.32
N ALA A 358 27.11 16.34 4.81
CA ALA A 358 25.93 15.63 4.31
C ALA A 358 24.89 15.43 5.43
N ILE A 359 25.31 14.99 6.62
CA ILE A 359 24.44 14.81 7.79
C ILE A 359 23.81 16.14 8.21
N LYS A 360 24.61 17.21 8.31
CA LYS A 360 24.13 18.55 8.64
C LYS A 360 23.09 19.05 7.61
N SER A 361 23.30 18.81 6.32
CA SER A 361 22.38 19.21 5.27
C SER A 361 21.02 18.50 5.39
N VAL A 362 21.01 17.20 5.72
CA VAL A 362 19.76 16.46 5.98
C VAL A 362 19.07 16.98 7.23
N CYS A 363 19.81 17.16 8.32
CA CYS A 363 19.27 17.70 9.57
C CYS A 363 18.68 19.10 9.39
N GLN A 364 19.32 19.97 8.60
CA GLN A 364 18.79 21.27 8.26
C GLN A 364 17.52 21.17 7.40
N SER A 365 17.51 20.25 6.43
CA SER A 365 16.34 20.00 5.59
C SER A 365 15.12 19.59 6.40
N PHE A 366 15.29 18.67 7.35
CA PHE A 366 14.21 18.18 8.21
C PHE A 366 13.82 19.18 9.30
N GLY A 367 14.80 19.76 10.00
CA GLY A 367 14.57 20.58 11.20
C GLY A 367 14.22 22.04 10.92
N GLU A 368 14.81 22.66 9.89
CA GLU A 368 14.62 24.10 9.60
C GLU A 368 13.68 24.33 8.42
N LYS A 369 13.83 23.52 7.34
CA LYS A 369 13.02 23.65 6.12
C LYS A 369 11.73 22.85 6.18
N ASN A 370 11.50 22.09 7.24
CA ASN A 370 10.35 21.23 7.46
C ASN A 370 10.06 20.26 6.30
N ARG A 371 11.11 19.82 5.60
CA ARG A 371 11.00 18.84 4.52
C ARG A 371 10.96 17.43 5.08
N ARG A 372 10.33 16.53 4.37
CA ARG A 372 10.25 15.11 4.73
C ARG A 372 11.10 14.22 3.82
N LYS A 373 11.74 14.79 2.80
CA LYS A 373 12.55 14.04 1.83
C LYS A 373 13.92 14.67 1.69
N ALA A 374 14.96 13.84 1.60
CA ALA A 374 16.33 14.26 1.37
C ALA A 374 17.04 13.28 0.45
N LEU A 375 17.86 13.79 -0.47
CA LEU A 375 18.66 13.01 -1.41
C LEU A 375 20.14 13.30 -1.21
N LEU A 376 20.92 12.26 -0.92
CA LEU A 376 22.37 12.29 -0.83
C LEU A 376 22.97 11.67 -2.11
N VAL A 377 23.58 12.50 -2.92
CA VAL A 377 24.34 12.08 -4.12
C VAL A 377 25.81 12.01 -3.76
N MET A 378 26.34 10.81 -3.56
CA MET A 378 27.71 10.61 -3.12
C MET A 378 28.39 9.51 -3.93
N ALA A 379 29.63 9.75 -4.34
CA ALA A 379 30.40 8.80 -5.15
C ALA A 379 30.48 7.41 -4.50
N THR A 380 30.58 6.37 -5.33
CA THR A 380 30.82 4.99 -4.85
C THR A 380 32.17 4.94 -4.12
N GLY A 381 32.22 4.28 -2.96
CA GLY A 381 33.44 4.23 -2.13
C GLY A 381 33.62 5.43 -1.19
N SER A 382 32.82 6.51 -1.30
CA SER A 382 32.90 7.66 -0.39
C SER A 382 32.40 7.38 1.03
N GLY A 383 31.73 6.23 1.24
CA GLY A 383 31.20 5.83 2.55
C GLY A 383 29.76 6.23 2.78
N LYS A 384 28.89 6.19 1.75
CA LYS A 384 27.43 6.45 1.85
C LYS A 384 26.79 5.75 3.05
N THR A 385 27.04 4.45 3.21
CA THR A 385 26.48 3.66 4.31
C THR A 385 26.90 4.19 5.68
N ARG A 386 28.18 4.57 5.86
CA ARG A 386 28.65 5.16 7.13
C ARG A 386 28.01 6.52 7.43
N THR A 387 27.83 7.33 6.37
CA THR A 387 27.15 8.64 6.49
C THR A 387 25.72 8.46 7.00
N VAL A 388 24.99 7.49 6.44
CA VAL A 388 23.61 7.22 6.86
C VAL A 388 23.55 6.61 8.26
N ILE A 389 24.45 5.72 8.63
CA ILE A 389 24.52 5.19 10.00
C ILE A 389 24.73 6.33 11.01
N ALA A 390 25.64 7.27 10.73
CA ALA A 390 25.85 8.42 11.59
C ALA A 390 24.63 9.38 11.59
N LEU A 391 23.93 9.54 10.48
CA LEU A 391 22.66 10.27 10.42
C LEU A 391 21.61 9.61 11.33
N CYS A 392 21.47 8.28 11.27
CA CYS A 392 20.58 7.54 12.15
C CYS A 392 20.92 7.73 13.62
N ASP A 393 22.22 7.69 13.97
CA ASP A 393 22.68 7.93 15.34
C ASP A 393 22.27 9.32 15.85
N VAL A 394 22.46 10.35 15.02
CA VAL A 394 22.06 11.73 15.32
C VAL A 394 20.55 11.83 15.53
N LEU A 395 19.74 11.27 14.62
CA LEU A 395 18.28 11.36 14.68
C LEU A 395 17.70 10.55 15.85
N LEU A 396 18.28 9.40 16.17
CA LEU A 396 17.92 8.59 17.35
C LEU A 396 18.21 9.34 18.65
N LYS A 397 19.41 9.90 18.80
CA LYS A 397 19.81 10.69 19.97
C LYS A 397 18.99 11.98 20.16
N ALA A 398 18.60 12.59 19.05
CA ALA A 398 17.76 13.80 19.06
C ALA A 398 16.26 13.51 19.25
N GLY A 399 15.84 12.25 19.39
CA GLY A 399 14.45 11.87 19.60
C GLY A 399 13.56 12.09 18.37
N TRP A 400 14.12 12.12 17.17
CA TRP A 400 13.36 12.28 15.93
C TRP A 400 12.86 10.98 15.36
N VAL A 401 13.59 9.89 15.59
CA VAL A 401 13.28 8.56 15.08
C VAL A 401 13.46 7.51 16.17
N LYS A 402 12.69 6.43 16.08
CA LYS A 402 12.83 5.23 16.89
C LYS A 402 12.90 3.99 16.00
N ASN A 403 12.01 3.90 15.00
CA ASN A 403 11.94 2.78 14.09
C ASN A 403 12.40 3.19 12.68
N ILE A 404 13.36 2.47 12.13
CA ILE A 404 14.02 2.76 10.86
C ILE A 404 13.78 1.60 9.89
N LEU A 405 13.42 1.91 8.66
CA LEU A 405 13.38 0.97 7.54
C LEU A 405 14.55 1.26 6.60
N PHE A 406 15.39 0.27 6.34
CA PHE A 406 16.45 0.33 5.34
C PHE A 406 16.12 -0.58 4.15
N LEU A 407 16.05 -0.01 2.97
CA LEU A 407 15.71 -0.70 1.73
C LEU A 407 16.88 -0.73 0.76
N ALA A 408 17.18 -1.89 0.20
CA ALA A 408 18.14 -2.04 -0.89
C ALA A 408 17.60 -3.02 -1.95
N ASP A 409 18.18 -2.98 -3.15
CA ASP A 409 17.71 -3.80 -4.28
C ASP A 409 18.08 -5.29 -4.12
N ARG A 410 19.23 -5.60 -3.51
CA ARG A 410 19.80 -6.96 -3.44
C ARG A 410 20.03 -7.43 -2.01
N ASN A 411 19.83 -8.73 -1.78
CA ASN A 411 20.05 -9.37 -0.48
C ASN A 411 21.48 -9.15 0.07
N SER A 412 22.49 -9.18 -0.79
CA SER A 412 23.88 -8.94 -0.39
C SER A 412 24.07 -7.54 0.20
N LEU A 413 23.44 -6.51 -0.39
CA LEU A 413 23.49 -5.13 0.09
C LEU A 413 22.74 -4.98 1.42
N VAL A 414 21.58 -5.62 1.56
CA VAL A 414 20.80 -5.66 2.81
C VAL A 414 21.63 -6.27 3.95
N THR A 415 22.24 -7.44 3.71
CA THR A 415 23.09 -8.12 4.71
C THR A 415 24.33 -7.30 5.06
N GLN A 416 24.99 -6.68 4.07
CA GLN A 416 26.15 -5.82 4.29
C GLN A 416 25.78 -4.57 5.10
N ALA A 417 24.66 -3.92 4.78
CA ALA A 417 24.18 -2.76 5.51
C ALA A 417 23.86 -3.13 6.97
N LYS A 418 23.10 -4.21 7.21
CA LYS A 418 22.80 -4.70 8.57
C LYS A 418 24.07 -4.93 9.37
N ARG A 419 25.07 -5.62 8.82
CA ARG A 419 26.36 -5.85 9.50
C ARG A 419 27.04 -4.54 9.89
N SER A 420 27.03 -3.56 9.00
CA SER A 420 27.63 -2.23 9.27
C SER A 420 26.89 -1.49 10.38
N PHE A 421 25.55 -1.54 10.39
CA PHE A 421 24.73 -0.96 11.47
C PHE A 421 25.00 -1.63 12.82
N VAL A 422 24.99 -2.95 12.88
CA VAL A 422 25.27 -3.71 14.13
C VAL A 422 26.67 -3.39 14.67
N ASN A 423 27.66 -3.26 13.79
CA ASN A 423 29.04 -2.96 14.22
C ASN A 423 29.21 -1.51 14.72
N LEU A 424 28.52 -0.55 14.11
CA LEU A 424 28.68 0.88 14.40
C LEU A 424 27.65 1.43 15.39
N LEU A 425 26.48 0.80 15.50
CA LEU A 425 25.40 1.12 16.45
C LEU A 425 24.96 -0.16 17.20
N PRO A 426 25.80 -0.72 18.08
CA PRO A 426 25.52 -2.01 18.71
C PRO A 426 24.31 -1.99 19.66
N SER A 427 23.87 -0.82 20.11
CA SER A 427 22.67 -0.66 20.93
C SER A 427 21.36 -0.67 20.13
N LEU A 428 21.43 -0.57 18.80
CA LEU A 428 20.25 -0.58 17.93
C LEU A 428 19.89 -2.02 17.55
N SER A 429 18.68 -2.45 17.92
CA SER A 429 18.19 -3.78 17.51
C SER A 429 17.93 -3.80 15.99
N CYS A 430 18.52 -4.77 15.30
CA CYS A 430 18.50 -4.89 13.85
C CYS A 430 17.99 -6.25 13.40
N THR A 431 17.07 -6.28 12.43
CA THR A 431 16.62 -7.51 11.77
C THR A 431 16.75 -7.41 10.26
N ASN A 432 16.94 -8.54 9.58
CA ASN A 432 16.89 -8.67 8.12
C ASN A 432 15.71 -9.57 7.75
N LEU A 433 14.66 -8.98 7.19
CA LEU A 433 13.44 -9.70 6.83
C LEU A 433 13.61 -10.74 5.71
N VAL A 434 14.72 -10.68 4.98
CA VAL A 434 15.03 -11.68 3.96
C VAL A 434 15.49 -12.99 4.60
N GLU A 435 16.25 -12.89 5.70
CA GLU A 435 16.83 -14.03 6.43
C GLU A 435 15.91 -14.48 7.57
N ASP A 436 15.35 -13.54 8.32
CA ASP A 436 14.51 -13.79 9.49
C ASP A 436 13.12 -13.15 9.32
N LYS A 437 12.20 -13.94 8.79
CA LYS A 437 10.82 -13.52 8.52
C LYS A 437 9.93 -13.44 9.76
N GLY A 438 10.43 -13.80 10.94
CA GLY A 438 9.65 -13.83 12.18
C GLY A 438 9.92 -12.67 13.14
N ASN A 439 10.97 -11.88 12.94
CA ASN A 439 11.37 -10.83 13.87
C ASN A 439 11.00 -9.43 13.35
N TYR A 440 9.80 -8.97 13.69
CA TYR A 440 9.25 -7.68 13.28
C TYR A 440 9.37 -6.58 14.36
N THR A 441 9.96 -6.91 15.53
CA THR A 441 9.99 -6.01 16.69
C THR A 441 11.26 -5.16 16.78
N ALA A 442 12.23 -5.40 15.92
CA ALA A 442 13.49 -4.66 15.88
C ALA A 442 13.27 -3.19 15.48
N HIS A 443 14.05 -2.29 16.07
CA HIS A 443 13.99 -0.86 15.78
C HIS A 443 14.60 -0.49 14.42
N CYS A 444 15.47 -1.32 13.86
CA CYS A 444 15.97 -1.14 12.49
C CYS A 444 15.69 -2.40 11.68
N VAL A 445 14.84 -2.24 10.69
CA VAL A 445 14.42 -3.31 9.79
C VAL A 445 15.11 -3.14 8.45
N PHE A 446 15.84 -4.17 8.03
CA PHE A 446 16.52 -4.25 6.74
C PHE A 446 15.73 -5.17 5.83
N SER A 447 15.47 -4.74 4.60
CA SER A 447 14.70 -5.52 3.63
C SER A 447 15.11 -5.19 2.20
N THR A 448 14.86 -6.12 1.29
CA THR A 448 14.77 -5.74 -0.12
C THR A 448 13.44 -5.06 -0.38
N TYR A 449 13.40 -4.19 -1.41
CA TYR A 449 12.13 -3.60 -1.86
C TYR A 449 11.07 -4.67 -2.12
N GLN A 450 11.48 -5.77 -2.75
CA GLN A 450 10.60 -6.87 -3.10
C GLN A 450 10.01 -7.59 -1.87
N THR A 451 10.84 -7.82 -0.84
CA THR A 451 10.38 -8.46 0.42
C THR A 451 9.44 -7.53 1.16
N MET A 452 9.76 -6.22 1.23
CA MET A 452 8.91 -5.25 1.92
C MET A 452 7.55 -5.09 1.23
N MET A 453 7.47 -5.11 -0.11
CA MET A 453 6.20 -5.12 -0.85
C MET A 453 5.25 -6.23 -0.40
N ASN A 454 5.79 -7.36 0.06
CA ASN A 454 4.95 -8.46 0.57
C ASN A 454 4.52 -8.27 2.02
N CYS A 455 5.21 -7.39 2.75
CA CYS A 455 4.93 -7.14 4.16
C CYS A 455 3.94 -5.98 4.36
N ILE A 456 3.83 -5.07 3.37
CA ILE A 456 2.80 -4.04 3.41
C ILE A 456 1.43 -4.70 3.23
N ASP A 457 0.45 -4.21 3.97
CA ASP A 457 -0.94 -4.66 3.93
C ASP A 457 -1.15 -6.15 4.32
N THR A 458 -0.14 -6.79 4.93
CA THR A 458 -0.24 -8.15 5.46
C THR A 458 -0.76 -8.11 6.88
N ILE A 459 -1.82 -8.88 7.14
CA ILE A 459 -2.35 -9.11 8.50
C ILE A 459 -1.55 -10.27 9.09
N SER A 460 -0.95 -10.07 10.27
CA SER A 460 -0.04 -11.08 10.85
C SER A 460 -0.73 -12.07 11.76
N ASP A 461 -1.75 -11.64 12.50
CA ASP A 461 -2.46 -12.42 13.51
C ASP A 461 -3.64 -11.63 14.10
N GLU A 462 -4.11 -12.02 15.28
CA GLU A 462 -5.14 -11.34 16.06
C GLU A 462 -4.76 -9.90 16.48
N GLN A 463 -3.48 -9.50 16.36
CA GLN A 463 -2.99 -8.17 16.72
C GLN A 463 -3.03 -7.16 15.55
N GLY A 464 -3.49 -7.57 14.37
CA GLY A 464 -3.65 -6.71 13.21
C GLY A 464 -2.50 -6.77 12.20
N LYS A 465 -2.24 -5.66 11.50
CA LYS A 465 -1.23 -5.60 10.43
C LYS A 465 0.19 -5.75 10.98
N LEU A 466 1.02 -6.47 10.22
CA LEU A 466 2.43 -6.69 10.51
C LEU A 466 3.19 -5.37 10.69
N PHE A 467 3.00 -4.46 9.76
CA PHE A 467 3.46 -3.08 9.83
C PHE A 467 2.31 -2.15 9.50
N THR A 468 2.01 -1.23 10.39
CA THR A 468 1.04 -0.16 10.15
C THR A 468 1.70 1.03 9.46
N SER A 469 0.92 1.93 8.89
CA SER A 469 1.45 3.07 8.11
C SER A 469 2.34 4.02 8.94
N GLY A 470 2.12 4.10 10.25
CA GLY A 470 2.93 4.87 11.19
C GLY A 470 4.08 4.11 11.85
N HIS A 471 4.36 2.85 11.44
CA HIS A 471 5.34 2.01 12.12
C HIS A 471 6.76 2.56 12.06
N PHE A 472 7.21 3.02 10.91
CA PHE A 472 8.55 3.58 10.72
C PHE A 472 8.55 5.10 10.85
N ASP A 473 9.62 5.64 11.43
CA ASP A 473 9.84 7.07 11.60
C ASP A 473 10.88 7.60 10.59
N LEU A 474 11.57 6.72 9.90
CA LEU A 474 12.52 7.01 8.83
C LEU A 474 12.60 5.85 7.85
N VAL A 475 12.53 6.15 6.57
CA VAL A 475 12.80 5.21 5.47
C VAL A 475 14.09 5.62 4.76
N ILE A 476 15.01 4.69 4.60
CA ILE A 476 16.27 4.87 3.89
C ILE A 476 16.23 4.00 2.64
N CYS A 477 16.50 4.61 1.49
CA CYS A 477 16.54 3.95 0.20
C CYS A 477 17.96 3.98 -0.34
N ASP A 478 18.61 2.83 -0.41
CA ASP A 478 19.87 2.68 -1.12
C ASP A 478 19.62 2.49 -2.61
N GLU A 479 20.49 3.07 -3.44
CA GLU A 479 20.35 3.13 -4.89
C GLU A 479 19.01 3.74 -5.34
N ALA A 480 18.70 4.93 -4.81
CA ALA A 480 17.41 5.61 -4.95
C ALA A 480 17.20 6.19 -6.37
N HIS A 481 17.04 5.31 -7.37
CA HIS A 481 16.71 5.70 -8.74
C HIS A 481 15.19 5.75 -8.94
N ARG A 482 14.68 6.65 -9.80
CA ARG A 482 13.25 6.75 -10.11
C ARG A 482 12.64 5.42 -10.59
N SER A 483 13.38 4.58 -11.33
CA SER A 483 12.90 3.27 -11.75
C SER A 483 12.56 2.36 -10.57
N ILE A 484 13.32 2.41 -9.47
CA ILE A 484 13.02 1.70 -8.22
C ILE A 484 11.80 2.32 -7.55
N TYR A 485 11.74 3.65 -7.49
CA TYR A 485 10.59 4.35 -6.89
C TYR A 485 9.29 4.01 -7.60
N ASN A 486 9.24 4.09 -8.92
CA ASN A 486 8.02 3.79 -9.68
C ASN A 486 7.58 2.33 -9.50
N LYS A 487 8.55 1.40 -9.52
CA LYS A 487 8.27 -0.03 -9.33
C LYS A 487 7.74 -0.38 -7.94
N TYR A 488 8.21 0.34 -6.91
CA TYR A 488 7.90 0.06 -5.50
C TYR A 488 7.18 1.24 -4.81
N LYS A 489 6.50 2.08 -5.58
CA LYS A 489 5.79 3.28 -5.13
C LYS A 489 4.84 3.01 -3.96
N ASP A 490 4.24 1.83 -3.91
CA ASP A 490 3.30 1.47 -2.85
C ASP A 490 3.96 1.41 -1.48
N ILE A 491 5.24 1.05 -1.36
CA ILE A 491 5.96 1.10 -0.08
C ILE A 491 6.01 2.54 0.43
N PHE A 492 6.35 3.49 -0.44
CA PHE A 492 6.50 4.90 -0.09
C PHE A 492 5.17 5.61 0.15
N ASN A 493 4.10 5.13 -0.48
CA ASN A 493 2.74 5.61 -0.24
C ASN A 493 2.14 4.99 1.03
N TYR A 494 2.58 3.81 1.42
CA TYR A 494 2.08 3.10 2.59
C TYR A 494 2.65 3.65 3.89
N PHE A 495 3.97 3.80 3.99
CA PHE A 495 4.62 4.29 5.21
C PHE A 495 4.66 5.82 5.23
N ASP A 496 4.02 6.41 6.22
CA ASP A 496 4.04 7.86 6.43
C ASP A 496 5.28 8.29 7.22
N ALA A 497 6.46 8.15 6.62
CA ALA A 497 7.75 8.46 7.23
C ALA A 497 8.60 9.39 6.37
N PRO A 498 9.47 10.22 6.95
CA PRO A 498 10.54 10.90 6.22
C PRO A 498 11.40 9.92 5.43
N LEU A 499 11.87 10.35 4.25
CA LEU A 499 12.58 9.55 3.27
C LEU A 499 13.99 10.10 3.03
N VAL A 500 15.00 9.25 3.13
CA VAL A 500 16.39 9.56 2.76
C VAL A 500 16.83 8.64 1.63
N GLY A 501 17.11 9.21 0.47
CA GLY A 501 17.66 8.49 -0.68
C GLY A 501 19.17 8.59 -0.74
N LEU A 502 19.82 7.49 -1.10
CA LEU A 502 21.25 7.39 -1.37
C LEU A 502 21.45 6.97 -2.82
N THR A 503 22.29 7.68 -3.54
CA THR A 503 22.71 7.27 -4.90
C THR A 503 24.10 7.80 -5.21
N ALA A 504 24.80 7.12 -6.11
CA ALA A 504 26.04 7.66 -6.71
C ALA A 504 25.75 8.35 -8.05
N THR A 505 24.72 7.92 -8.75
CA THR A 505 24.38 8.33 -10.11
C THR A 505 22.90 8.66 -10.19
N PRO A 506 22.49 9.89 -9.81
CA PRO A 506 21.12 10.31 -10.00
C PRO A 506 20.81 10.36 -11.49
N LYS A 507 19.60 9.95 -11.86
CA LYS A 507 19.11 10.05 -13.23
C LYS A 507 18.30 11.33 -13.37
N ASP A 508 18.55 12.09 -14.42
CA ASP A 508 17.90 13.37 -14.73
C ASP A 508 17.12 13.37 -16.06
N GLU A 509 17.03 12.19 -16.71
CA GLU A 509 16.22 12.02 -17.92
C GLU A 509 14.74 12.34 -17.63
N ILE A 510 14.01 12.89 -18.61
CA ILE A 510 12.61 13.36 -18.47
C ILE A 510 11.71 12.29 -17.83
N ASP A 511 11.86 11.03 -18.23
CA ASP A 511 11.05 9.91 -17.72
C ASP A 511 11.64 9.23 -16.48
N LYS A 512 12.82 9.65 -16.00
CA LYS A 512 13.55 8.96 -14.90
C LYS A 512 14.16 9.93 -13.90
N ASN A 513 13.53 11.07 -13.67
CA ASN A 513 14.06 12.11 -12.79
C ASN A 513 14.01 11.72 -11.32
N THR A 514 15.17 11.43 -10.74
CA THR A 514 15.32 11.08 -9.31
C THR A 514 14.99 12.27 -8.42
N TYR A 515 15.30 13.51 -8.82
CA TYR A 515 15.09 14.71 -8.01
C TYR A 515 13.61 15.00 -7.74
N GLU A 516 12.74 14.73 -8.72
CA GLU A 516 11.29 14.91 -8.59
C GLU A 516 10.71 14.02 -7.47
N VAL A 517 11.18 12.79 -7.35
CA VAL A 517 10.77 11.85 -6.28
C VAL A 517 11.02 12.45 -4.89
N PHE A 518 12.14 13.18 -4.75
CA PHE A 518 12.55 13.80 -3.51
C PHE A 518 12.08 15.27 -3.37
N GLU A 519 11.22 15.72 -4.27
CA GLU A 519 10.67 17.10 -4.28
C GLU A 519 11.79 18.15 -4.33
N LEU A 520 12.82 17.88 -5.12
CA LEU A 520 14.00 18.71 -5.30
C LEU A 520 14.04 19.28 -6.73
N GLU A 521 14.69 20.43 -6.86
CA GLU A 521 15.04 21.00 -8.16
C GLU A 521 16.00 20.08 -8.91
N ASN A 522 15.81 19.94 -10.23
CA ASN A 522 16.61 19.05 -11.05
C ASN A 522 18.11 19.41 -10.97
N GLY A 523 18.95 18.43 -10.72
CA GLY A 523 20.39 18.62 -10.54
C GLY A 523 20.82 19.14 -9.16
N VAL A 524 19.87 19.46 -8.25
CA VAL A 524 20.18 20.05 -6.93
C VAL A 524 19.80 19.06 -5.82
N PRO A 525 20.70 18.13 -5.43
CA PRO A 525 20.45 17.24 -4.29
C PRO A 525 20.45 17.98 -2.95
N THR A 526 19.97 17.35 -1.90
CA THR A 526 20.11 17.86 -0.53
C THR A 526 21.60 18.01 -0.17
N TYR A 527 22.43 17.09 -0.62
CA TYR A 527 23.89 17.19 -0.55
C TYR A 527 24.51 16.37 -1.69
N GLY A 528 25.54 16.95 -2.35
CA GLY A 528 26.31 16.35 -3.42
C GLY A 528 27.80 16.22 -3.07
N TYR A 529 28.40 15.05 -3.35
CA TYR A 529 29.83 14.79 -3.27
C TYR A 529 30.23 13.81 -4.36
N ASP A 530 30.62 14.34 -5.51
CA ASP A 530 30.92 13.56 -6.71
C ASP A 530 32.33 12.94 -6.68
N LEU A 531 32.61 12.13 -7.69
CA LEU A 531 33.90 11.44 -7.83
C LEU A 531 35.05 12.42 -8.05
N ALA A 532 34.85 13.46 -8.85
CA ALA A 532 35.91 14.43 -9.15
C ALA A 532 36.36 15.16 -7.90
N GLN A 533 35.40 15.58 -7.06
CA GLN A 533 35.71 16.21 -5.78
C GLN A 533 36.40 15.22 -4.80
N ALA A 534 35.93 13.97 -4.78
CA ALA A 534 36.50 12.94 -3.91
C ALA A 534 37.95 12.56 -4.29
N VAL A 535 38.29 12.56 -5.56
CA VAL A 535 39.65 12.37 -6.06
C VAL A 535 40.54 13.59 -5.73
N LYS A 536 40.03 14.79 -5.97
CA LYS A 536 40.69 16.04 -5.63
C LYS A 536 41.02 16.13 -4.13
N ASP A 537 40.13 15.67 -3.28
CA ASP A 537 40.32 15.65 -1.84
C ASP A 537 41.22 14.48 -1.35
N GLY A 538 41.62 13.60 -2.24
CA GLY A 538 42.50 12.45 -1.95
C GLY A 538 41.79 11.30 -1.19
N TYR A 539 40.47 11.26 -1.19
CA TYR A 539 39.69 10.17 -0.55
C TYR A 539 39.40 9.01 -1.51
N LEU A 540 39.35 9.27 -2.80
CA LEU A 540 39.23 8.26 -3.86
C LEU A 540 40.36 8.42 -4.87
N VAL A 541 40.62 7.37 -5.62
CA VAL A 541 41.59 7.37 -6.72
C VAL A 541 40.87 7.60 -8.04
N ASP A 542 41.56 8.21 -9.00
CA ASP A 542 41.05 8.35 -10.34
C ASP A 542 40.95 6.99 -11.02
N TYR A 543 40.09 6.88 -12.04
CA TYR A 543 39.91 5.65 -12.79
C TYR A 543 40.54 5.80 -14.17
N VAL A 544 41.06 4.69 -14.66
CA VAL A 544 41.53 4.57 -16.06
C VAL A 544 40.49 3.75 -16.81
N SER A 545 39.89 4.35 -17.83
CA SER A 545 38.98 3.63 -18.72
C SER A 545 39.83 2.86 -19.76
N VAL A 546 39.69 1.53 -19.75
CA VAL A 546 40.27 0.66 -20.77
C VAL A 546 39.12 0.17 -21.64
N GLU A 547 39.12 0.61 -22.89
CA GLU A 547 38.15 0.15 -23.88
C GLU A 547 38.60 -1.24 -24.40
N SER A 548 37.87 -2.27 -24.01
CA SER A 548 38.07 -3.63 -24.55
C SER A 548 37.14 -3.81 -25.73
N LYS A 549 37.67 -3.77 -26.92
CA LYS A 549 36.90 -4.10 -28.12
C LYS A 549 36.78 -5.61 -28.23
N LEU A 550 35.54 -6.10 -28.11
CA LEU A 550 35.25 -7.51 -28.31
C LEU A 550 35.28 -7.82 -29.81
N LYS A 551 36.08 -8.80 -30.22
CA LYS A 551 36.24 -9.19 -31.64
C LYS A 551 34.93 -9.39 -32.37
N PHE A 552 33.91 -9.94 -31.69
CA PHE A 552 32.60 -10.20 -32.28
C PHE A 552 31.79 -8.92 -32.56
N ILE A 553 32.05 -7.80 -31.84
CA ILE A 553 31.41 -6.51 -32.11
C ILE A 553 32.02 -5.85 -33.35
N GLU A 554 33.34 -6.02 -33.60
CA GLU A 554 34.02 -5.45 -34.74
C GLU A 554 33.90 -6.30 -36.02
N GLN A 555 33.89 -7.63 -35.90
CA GLN A 555 33.97 -8.57 -37.01
C GLN A 555 32.72 -9.41 -37.24
N GLY A 556 31.71 -9.29 -36.35
CA GLY A 556 30.58 -10.20 -36.31
C GLY A 556 30.95 -11.58 -35.72
N ILE A 557 29.98 -12.38 -35.42
CA ILE A 557 30.16 -13.78 -35.03
C ILE A 557 29.94 -14.62 -36.30
N MET A 558 30.97 -15.36 -36.71
CA MET A 558 30.79 -16.37 -37.75
C MET A 558 30.20 -17.62 -37.11
N TYR A 559 29.30 -18.30 -37.82
CA TYR A 559 28.64 -19.52 -37.33
C TYR A 559 29.63 -20.58 -36.84
N ASP A 560 30.82 -20.65 -37.49
CA ASP A 560 31.88 -21.57 -37.12
C ASP A 560 32.61 -21.23 -35.81
N ASP A 561 32.48 -19.99 -35.32
CA ASP A 561 33.08 -19.51 -34.05
C ASP A 561 32.17 -19.74 -32.83
N LEU A 562 30.92 -20.21 -33.04
CA LEU A 562 30.00 -20.56 -31.98
C LEU A 562 30.36 -21.89 -31.32
N SER A 563 30.11 -22.00 -30.01
CA SER A 563 30.21 -23.28 -29.32
C SER A 563 29.15 -24.27 -29.87
N GLU A 564 29.39 -25.59 -29.72
CA GLU A 564 28.44 -26.61 -30.16
C GLU A 564 27.05 -26.46 -29.52
N GLU A 565 27.00 -25.87 -28.30
CA GLU A 565 25.72 -25.58 -27.57
C GLU A 565 24.98 -24.35 -28.12
N ASP A 566 25.67 -23.43 -28.81
CA ASP A 566 25.10 -22.22 -29.39
C ASP A 566 24.78 -22.37 -30.89
N LYS A 567 25.09 -23.53 -31.47
CA LYS A 567 24.83 -23.87 -32.89
C LYS A 567 23.48 -24.56 -33.11
N ASP A 568 22.86 -25.08 -32.05
CA ASP A 568 21.51 -25.62 -32.02
C ASP A 568 20.49 -24.51 -31.62
#